data_3ca52767e52069139623b03d2a064ef8
#
_entry.id   3ca52767e52069139623b03d2a064ef8
#
_cell.length_a   1.000
_cell.length_b   1.000
_cell.length_c   1.000
_cell.angle_alpha   90.00
_cell.angle_beta   90.00
_cell.angle_gamma   90.00
#
_symmetry.space_group_name_H-M   'P 1'
#
loop_
_entity.id
_entity.type
_entity.pdbx_description
1 polymer ?
#
loop_
_entity_poly.entity_id
_entity_poly.type
_entity_poly.pdbx_seq_one_letter_code
_entity_poly.pdbx_strand_id
1 'polypeptide(L)'
;MSHSPWRGFFRRTAQAAVLALCAAGLTAVTPLTTSAAAAGTLQQVTNFGSNPGNLAMYEYAPSNLPANAPLVVALHGCTQSASDYHAHSGWQKFADQWGFAVVYPQTSTANNSLSCFSWFDSTKDTRDKGEAASIRQMVATAEAQYGSDRGRVYVTGLSAGGGMTADLLADYPDVFAGGAVDSGIPAQCATTLTAASGCQNSNQNLTPRQWGDKVRNSYPGYSGTWPRVAIWQGTSDTTVTPVNGTELRDQWTDVWGIGQTASSTQSLPGGTTESLYDDGAGRPAVALFSISGMTHGLAVHPGSGADQCGGTGAYYLDYICSSYYTAKFWGLDGGAGQGGTGSLPAPSGLTVTGTTDTGASLSWSPVSGAASYVVYRDGTKTGSTTSTAYTDTGLSSGTAYHYTVAAVDSSGAVGASSAPVTATTTGSAPQCYTDNNYNQVQAGRAHQSGGYTYADGSNQAMGLYNVAITHTLKETSPGYFVLADSGC
;
A
#
# COMPACT_ATOMS: atom_id res chain seq x y z
N MET A 1 -44.78 -57.73 -56.94
CA MET A 1 -45.17 -57.61 -58.36
C MET A 1 -44.97 -56.16 -58.75
N SER A 2 -43.85 -55.88 -59.44
CA SER A 2 -43.85 -55.55 -60.88
C SER A 2 -44.40 -54.11 -61.10
N HIS A 3 -43.77 -53.13 -61.60
CA HIS A 3 -42.76 -52.84 -62.58
C HIS A 3 -42.57 -51.34 -62.70
N SER A 4 -41.35 -50.92 -62.85
CA SER A 4 -40.96 -49.68 -63.56
C SER A 4 -41.35 -49.73 -65.03
N PRO A 5 -41.17 -48.76 -65.94
CA PRO A 5 -40.28 -47.60 -65.99
C PRO A 5 -40.74 -46.43 -66.91
N TRP A 6 -39.79 -45.49 -67.14
CA TRP A 6 -39.41 -44.74 -68.36
C TRP A 6 -39.70 -43.25 -68.44
N ARG A 7 -38.54 -42.51 -68.53
CA ARG A 7 -38.03 -41.58 -69.59
C ARG A 7 -38.89 -40.35 -69.86
N GLY A 8 -38.45 -39.16 -69.72
CA GLY A 8 -37.32 -38.44 -70.25
C GLY A 8 -37.80 -37.23 -71.01
N PHE A 9 -37.29 -36.07 -70.85
CA PHE A 9 -36.90 -35.14 -71.93
C PHE A 9 -36.47 -33.77 -71.35
N PHE A 10 -35.38 -33.32 -71.90
CA PHE A 10 -34.78 -32.00 -71.73
C PHE A 10 -35.70 -30.85 -72.03
N ARG A 11 -35.55 -29.72 -71.25
CA ARG A 11 -35.33 -28.39 -71.85
C ARG A 11 -34.79 -27.40 -70.88
N ARG A 12 -33.80 -26.67 -71.38
CA ARG A 12 -33.10 -25.52 -70.81
C ARG A 12 -34.07 -24.36 -70.56
N THR A 13 -33.86 -23.55 -69.47
CA THR A 13 -33.37 -22.16 -69.54
C THR A 13 -33.72 -21.42 -68.23
N ALA A 14 -32.82 -20.49 -67.94
CA ALA A 14 -32.94 -19.28 -67.12
C ALA A 14 -32.53 -19.40 -65.64
N GLN A 15 -31.30 -18.92 -65.42
CA GLN A 15 -30.77 -18.47 -64.14
C GLN A 15 -31.62 -17.29 -63.64
N ALA A 16 -32.11 -17.41 -62.41
CA ALA A 16 -32.43 -16.24 -61.59
C ALA A 16 -31.67 -16.39 -60.26
N ALA A 17 -30.67 -15.53 -60.10
CA ALA A 17 -29.88 -15.43 -58.87
C ALA A 17 -30.78 -14.82 -57.79
N VAL A 18 -31.09 -15.61 -56.75
CA VAL A 18 -31.66 -15.11 -55.49
C VAL A 18 -30.49 -14.83 -54.54
N LEU A 19 -30.15 -13.53 -54.36
CA LEU A 19 -29.30 -13.08 -53.29
C LEU A 19 -30.02 -13.31 -51.95
N ALA A 20 -29.60 -14.31 -51.19
CA ALA A 20 -29.96 -14.44 -49.79
C ALA A 20 -29.09 -13.46 -48.97
N LEU A 21 -29.67 -12.34 -48.54
CA LEU A 21 -29.06 -11.49 -47.50
C LEU A 21 -29.06 -12.25 -46.17
N CYS A 22 -27.92 -12.77 -45.79
CA CYS A 22 -27.64 -13.13 -44.39
C CYS A 22 -27.46 -11.82 -43.59
N ALA A 23 -28.52 -11.36 -42.94
CA ALA A 23 -28.42 -10.35 -41.90
C ALA A 23 -27.72 -10.98 -40.68
N ALA A 24 -26.41 -10.84 -40.63
CA ALA A 24 -25.66 -11.10 -39.40
C ALA A 24 -26.06 -10.01 -38.39
N GLY A 25 -26.89 -10.36 -37.42
CA GLY A 25 -27.19 -9.54 -36.29
C GLY A 25 -25.91 -9.36 -35.46
N LEU A 26 -25.19 -8.24 -35.63
CA LEU A 26 -24.22 -7.77 -34.66
C LEU A 26 -25.02 -7.36 -33.43
N THR A 27 -25.10 -8.24 -32.42
CA THR A 27 -25.42 -7.83 -31.06
C THR A 27 -24.26 -6.96 -30.59
N ALA A 28 -24.47 -5.65 -30.60
CA ALA A 28 -23.56 -4.73 -29.94
C ALA A 28 -23.53 -5.11 -28.45
N VAL A 29 -22.46 -5.74 -28.02
CA VAL A 29 -22.13 -5.86 -26.61
C VAL A 29 -21.77 -4.45 -26.17
N THR A 30 -22.74 -3.73 -25.60
CA THR A 30 -22.46 -2.49 -24.89
C THR A 30 -21.51 -2.82 -23.75
N PRO A 31 -20.31 -2.23 -23.68
CA PRO A 31 -19.48 -2.37 -22.50
C PRO A 31 -20.29 -1.81 -21.33
N LEU A 32 -20.48 -2.63 -20.28
CA LEU A 32 -20.96 -2.14 -19.00
C LEU A 32 -19.97 -1.09 -18.54
N THR A 33 -20.28 0.17 -18.74
CA THR A 33 -19.55 1.27 -18.11
C THR A 33 -19.89 1.19 -16.63
N THR A 34 -19.04 0.51 -15.86
CA THR A 34 -19.00 0.72 -14.42
C THR A 34 -18.69 2.20 -14.23
N SER A 35 -19.64 2.94 -13.69
CA SER A 35 -19.39 4.32 -13.28
C SER A 35 -18.24 4.28 -12.30
N ALA A 36 -17.10 4.85 -12.67
CA ALA A 36 -15.99 5.02 -11.74
C ALA A 36 -16.54 5.79 -10.53
N ALA A 37 -16.31 5.26 -9.32
CA ALA A 37 -16.69 5.94 -8.10
C ALA A 37 -16.15 7.37 -8.09
N ALA A 38 -16.91 8.31 -7.55
CA ALA A 38 -16.42 9.68 -7.38
C ALA A 38 -15.27 9.64 -6.37
N ALA A 39 -14.06 9.90 -6.86
CA ALA A 39 -12.86 9.83 -6.05
C ALA A 39 -12.96 10.78 -4.82
N GLY A 40 -12.48 10.31 -3.68
CA GLY A 40 -12.45 11.08 -2.44
C GLY A 40 -13.75 11.04 -1.60
N THR A 41 -14.73 10.18 -1.94
CA THR A 41 -15.94 9.98 -1.15
C THR A 41 -16.28 8.50 -1.02
N LEU A 42 -16.87 8.11 0.10
CA LEU A 42 -17.39 6.74 0.28
C LEU A 42 -18.55 6.49 -0.67
N GLN A 43 -18.47 5.46 -1.51
CA GLN A 43 -19.46 5.13 -2.52
C GLN A 43 -19.99 3.71 -2.31
N GLN A 44 -21.28 3.50 -2.55
CA GLN A 44 -21.86 2.16 -2.60
C GLN A 44 -21.72 1.58 -4.01
N VAL A 45 -21.20 0.35 -4.09
CA VAL A 45 -21.14 -0.45 -5.32
C VAL A 45 -22.31 -1.43 -5.32
N THR A 46 -23.28 -1.19 -6.19
CA THR A 46 -24.54 -1.98 -6.20
C THR A 46 -24.47 -3.25 -7.03
N ASN A 47 -23.46 -3.37 -7.91
CA ASN A 47 -23.31 -4.53 -8.80
C ASN A 47 -21.85 -4.98 -8.83
N PHE A 48 -21.45 -5.79 -7.86
CA PHE A 48 -20.10 -6.33 -7.76
C PHE A 48 -20.03 -7.85 -8.09
N GLY A 49 -21.09 -8.43 -8.68
CA GLY A 49 -21.12 -9.82 -9.09
C GLY A 49 -21.80 -10.74 -8.08
N SER A 50 -21.27 -11.95 -7.88
CA SER A 50 -21.84 -12.96 -6.98
C SER A 50 -21.82 -12.50 -5.52
N ASN A 51 -22.97 -12.59 -4.84
CA ASN A 51 -23.13 -12.13 -3.46
C ASN A 51 -23.93 -13.13 -2.61
N PRO A 52 -23.44 -14.35 -2.39
CA PRO A 52 -24.16 -15.36 -1.62
C PRO A 52 -24.30 -15.01 -0.14
N GLY A 53 -23.45 -14.13 0.39
CA GLY A 53 -23.50 -13.61 1.76
C GLY A 53 -24.49 -12.46 1.98
N ASN A 54 -25.17 -11.99 0.93
CA ASN A 54 -26.11 -10.88 1.01
C ASN A 54 -25.51 -9.63 1.70
N LEU A 55 -24.27 -9.26 1.33
CA LEU A 55 -23.57 -8.10 1.83
C LEU A 55 -23.77 -6.88 0.93
N ALA A 56 -23.64 -5.68 1.48
CA ALA A 56 -23.45 -4.47 0.69
C ALA A 56 -21.95 -4.19 0.55
N MET A 57 -21.56 -3.64 -0.61
CA MET A 57 -20.20 -3.20 -0.87
C MET A 57 -20.16 -1.67 -0.86
N TYR A 58 -19.22 -1.13 -0.10
CA TYR A 58 -18.84 0.28 -0.18
C TYR A 58 -17.34 0.37 -0.47
N GLU A 59 -16.93 1.47 -1.09
CA GLU A 59 -15.53 1.68 -1.43
C GLU A 59 -15.13 3.14 -1.28
N TYR A 60 -13.85 3.34 -1.04
CA TYR A 60 -13.20 4.64 -1.02
C TYR A 60 -11.90 4.57 -1.81
N ALA A 61 -11.70 5.53 -2.69
CA ALA A 61 -10.44 5.70 -3.39
C ALA A 61 -10.05 7.18 -3.41
N PRO A 62 -8.80 7.55 -3.09
CA PRO A 62 -8.33 8.91 -3.24
C PRO A 62 -8.33 9.35 -4.71
N SER A 63 -8.47 10.67 -4.95
CA SER A 63 -8.53 11.23 -6.31
C SER A 63 -7.25 11.04 -7.13
N ASN A 64 -6.14 10.80 -6.45
CA ASN A 64 -4.81 10.60 -7.01
C ASN A 64 -4.31 9.16 -6.84
N LEU A 65 -5.21 8.18 -6.81
CA LEU A 65 -4.84 6.77 -6.65
C LEU A 65 -3.83 6.35 -7.73
N PRO A 66 -2.62 5.88 -7.35
CA PRO A 66 -1.62 5.47 -8.32
C PRO A 66 -2.01 4.17 -9.04
N ALA A 67 -1.45 3.93 -10.20
CA ALA A 67 -1.56 2.63 -10.85
C ALA A 67 -0.91 1.54 -9.99
N ASN A 68 -1.48 0.33 -10.02
CA ASN A 68 -1.06 -0.79 -9.16
C ASN A 68 -1.08 -0.45 -7.66
N ALA A 69 -2.05 0.38 -7.24
CA ALA A 69 -2.23 0.71 -5.83
C ALA A 69 -2.56 -0.54 -5.00
N PRO A 70 -2.16 -0.59 -3.72
CA PRO A 70 -2.65 -1.60 -2.78
C PRO A 70 -4.16 -1.49 -2.58
N LEU A 71 -4.75 -2.58 -2.06
CA LEU A 71 -6.15 -2.64 -1.69
C LEU A 71 -6.28 -3.09 -0.22
N VAL A 72 -7.09 -2.38 0.56
CA VAL A 72 -7.43 -2.75 1.93
C VAL A 72 -8.93 -3.07 2.01
N VAL A 73 -9.27 -4.19 2.61
CA VAL A 73 -10.65 -4.56 2.95
C VAL A 73 -10.84 -4.31 4.44
N ALA A 74 -11.83 -3.50 4.82
CA ALA A 74 -12.03 -3.04 6.19
C ALA A 74 -13.44 -3.40 6.70
N LEU A 75 -13.51 -4.32 7.68
CA LEU A 75 -14.73 -4.95 8.17
C LEU A 75 -15.16 -4.35 9.51
N HIS A 76 -16.40 -3.86 9.56
CA HIS A 76 -16.98 -3.29 10.79
C HIS A 76 -17.29 -4.34 11.85
N GLY A 77 -17.45 -3.93 13.10
CA GLY A 77 -17.95 -4.76 14.19
C GLY A 77 -19.48 -4.91 14.20
N CYS A 78 -19.99 -5.72 15.13
CA CYS A 78 -21.44 -5.84 15.33
C CYS A 78 -22.10 -4.47 15.57
N THR A 79 -23.32 -4.29 15.10
CA THR A 79 -24.15 -3.06 15.22
C THR A 79 -23.59 -1.83 14.50
N GLN A 80 -22.47 -1.95 13.82
CA GLN A 80 -21.85 -0.88 13.05
C GLN A 80 -22.21 -0.97 11.54
N SER A 81 -21.67 -0.06 10.75
CA SER A 81 -21.84 0.02 9.30
C SER A 81 -20.54 0.34 8.59
N ALA A 82 -20.52 0.19 7.27
CA ALA A 82 -19.39 0.62 6.44
C ALA A 82 -19.06 2.11 6.59
N SER A 83 -20.11 2.95 6.64
CA SER A 83 -19.93 4.40 6.82
C SER A 83 -19.40 4.76 8.21
N ASP A 84 -19.82 4.05 9.25
CA ASP A 84 -19.34 4.23 10.60
C ASP A 84 -17.86 3.84 10.72
N TYR A 85 -17.50 2.66 10.18
CA TYR A 85 -16.09 2.21 10.18
C TYR A 85 -15.19 3.11 9.33
N HIS A 86 -15.67 3.57 8.17
CA HIS A 86 -14.96 4.53 7.33
C HIS A 86 -14.67 5.85 8.08
N ALA A 87 -15.67 6.40 8.78
CA ALA A 87 -15.55 7.68 9.49
C ALA A 87 -14.60 7.61 10.70
N HIS A 88 -14.51 6.47 11.38
CA HIS A 88 -13.84 6.37 12.67
C HIS A 88 -12.52 5.60 12.64
N SER A 89 -12.30 4.66 11.72
CA SER A 89 -11.12 3.79 11.75
C SER A 89 -9.80 4.47 11.35
N GLY A 90 -9.88 5.61 10.64
CA GLY A 90 -8.69 6.31 10.15
C GLY A 90 -8.11 5.79 8.83
N TRP A 91 -8.64 4.73 8.24
CA TRP A 91 -8.16 4.17 6.98
C TRP A 91 -8.22 5.18 5.83
N GLN A 92 -9.25 6.06 5.79
CA GLN A 92 -9.37 7.12 4.81
C GLN A 92 -8.12 8.01 4.78
N LYS A 93 -7.66 8.49 5.95
CA LYS A 93 -6.49 9.36 6.06
C LYS A 93 -5.25 8.76 5.40
N PHE A 94 -5.00 7.47 5.67
CA PHE A 94 -3.82 6.80 5.13
C PHE A 94 -3.99 6.40 3.67
N ALA A 95 -5.22 6.11 3.22
CA ALA A 95 -5.52 5.93 1.81
C ALA A 95 -5.17 7.20 1.00
N ASP A 96 -5.56 8.39 1.50
CA ASP A 96 -5.23 9.68 0.90
C ASP A 96 -3.73 9.98 0.91
N GLN A 97 -3.08 9.64 2.02
CA GLN A 97 -1.66 9.94 2.23
C GLN A 97 -0.72 9.00 1.47
N TRP A 98 -1.06 7.69 1.38
CA TRP A 98 -0.17 6.65 0.88
C TRP A 98 -0.65 5.99 -0.41
N GLY A 99 -1.81 6.39 -0.93
CA GLY A 99 -2.27 6.01 -2.25
C GLY A 99 -2.72 4.55 -2.37
N PHE A 100 -3.71 4.14 -1.58
CA PHE A 100 -4.37 2.84 -1.71
C PHE A 100 -5.89 2.99 -1.70
N ALA A 101 -6.61 1.99 -2.23
CA ALA A 101 -8.07 1.95 -2.18
C ALA A 101 -8.54 1.14 -0.97
N VAL A 102 -9.76 1.44 -0.48
CA VAL A 102 -10.37 0.71 0.64
C VAL A 102 -11.76 0.22 0.24
N VAL A 103 -12.01 -1.08 0.46
CA VAL A 103 -13.33 -1.70 0.35
C VAL A 103 -13.88 -1.91 1.75
N TYR A 104 -15.12 -1.49 1.96
CA TYR A 104 -15.86 -1.67 3.21
C TYR A 104 -17.05 -2.59 2.98
N PRO A 105 -16.92 -3.90 3.17
CA PRO A 105 -18.07 -4.81 3.20
C PRO A 105 -18.99 -4.45 4.35
N GLN A 106 -20.29 -4.56 4.13
CA GLN A 106 -21.29 -4.32 5.16
C GLN A 106 -22.28 -5.48 5.23
N THR A 107 -22.41 -6.07 6.42
CA THR A 107 -23.51 -6.96 6.75
C THR A 107 -24.69 -6.17 7.34
N SER A 108 -25.82 -6.81 7.58
CA SER A 108 -27.02 -6.15 8.07
C SER A 108 -27.87 -7.07 8.96
N THR A 109 -28.93 -6.51 9.56
CA THR A 109 -29.90 -7.26 10.35
C THR A 109 -30.63 -8.34 9.55
N ALA A 110 -30.59 -8.33 8.22
CA ALA A 110 -31.11 -9.41 7.38
C ALA A 110 -30.23 -10.69 7.47
N ASN A 111 -28.95 -10.55 7.78
CA ASN A 111 -28.03 -11.67 7.94
C ASN A 111 -27.94 -12.14 9.39
N ASN A 112 -27.92 -11.19 10.32
CA ASN A 112 -27.77 -11.41 11.76
C ASN A 112 -28.42 -10.25 12.52
N SER A 113 -29.17 -10.53 13.57
CA SER A 113 -29.96 -9.52 14.32
C SER A 113 -29.09 -8.39 14.90
N LEU A 114 -27.81 -8.61 15.10
CA LEU A 114 -26.85 -7.62 15.58
C LEU A 114 -25.96 -7.07 14.44
N SER A 115 -26.26 -7.37 13.18
CA SER A 115 -25.43 -6.99 12.03
C SER A 115 -23.96 -7.38 12.23
N CYS A 116 -23.69 -8.57 12.80
CA CYS A 116 -22.36 -9.13 12.92
C CYS A 116 -22.00 -9.90 11.65
N PHE A 117 -20.75 -9.87 11.22
CA PHE A 117 -20.24 -10.89 10.28
C PHE A 117 -20.29 -12.27 10.92
N SER A 118 -20.62 -13.27 10.12
CA SER A 118 -20.96 -14.62 10.58
C SER A 118 -19.73 -15.53 10.70
N TRP A 119 -18.65 -15.06 11.34
CA TRP A 119 -17.38 -15.74 11.58
C TRP A 119 -17.48 -17.08 12.33
N PHE A 120 -18.66 -17.43 12.80
CA PHE A 120 -18.98 -18.65 13.54
C PHE A 120 -19.88 -19.61 12.77
N ASP A 121 -20.11 -19.40 11.50
CA ASP A 121 -21.01 -20.21 10.67
C ASP A 121 -20.29 -20.72 9.42
N SER A 122 -19.85 -21.98 9.47
CA SER A 122 -19.07 -22.61 8.38
C SER A 122 -19.80 -22.68 7.03
N THR A 123 -21.06 -22.31 6.97
CA THR A 123 -21.79 -22.13 5.70
C THR A 123 -21.61 -20.72 5.13
N LYS A 124 -21.01 -19.79 5.88
CA LYS A 124 -20.87 -18.38 5.52
C LYS A 124 -19.43 -17.87 5.55
N ASP A 125 -18.59 -18.43 6.43
CA ASP A 125 -17.24 -17.96 6.73
C ASP A 125 -16.13 -18.85 6.14
N THR A 126 -16.46 -19.87 5.35
CA THR A 126 -15.48 -20.74 4.71
C THR A 126 -15.30 -20.39 3.23
N ARG A 127 -14.15 -20.79 2.65
CA ARG A 127 -13.79 -20.55 1.26
C ARG A 127 -14.96 -20.87 0.31
N ASP A 128 -15.26 -19.95 -0.59
CA ASP A 128 -16.27 -20.00 -1.64
C ASP A 128 -17.74 -20.11 -1.13
N LYS A 129 -17.98 -19.80 0.14
CA LYS A 129 -19.32 -19.78 0.73
C LYS A 129 -19.69 -18.44 1.34
N GLY A 130 -20.98 -18.15 1.35
CA GLY A 130 -21.63 -17.07 2.10
C GLY A 130 -20.92 -15.72 2.05
N GLU A 131 -20.65 -15.16 3.23
CA GLU A 131 -20.04 -13.84 3.37
C GLU A 131 -18.57 -13.83 2.89
N ALA A 132 -17.82 -14.89 3.15
CA ALA A 132 -16.42 -15.02 2.68
C ALA A 132 -16.34 -14.97 1.15
N ALA A 133 -17.22 -15.68 0.43
CA ALA A 133 -17.29 -15.65 -1.04
C ALA A 133 -17.71 -14.26 -1.56
N SER A 134 -18.65 -13.59 -0.90
CA SER A 134 -19.06 -12.22 -1.26
C SER A 134 -17.92 -11.22 -1.12
N ILE A 135 -17.15 -11.30 -0.02
CA ILE A 135 -16.00 -10.41 0.21
C ILE A 135 -14.90 -10.69 -0.84
N ARG A 136 -14.63 -11.96 -1.15
CA ARG A 136 -13.69 -12.32 -2.23
C ARG A 136 -14.12 -11.73 -3.58
N GLN A 137 -15.43 -11.73 -3.87
CA GLN A 137 -15.98 -11.12 -5.08
C GLN A 137 -15.82 -9.59 -5.08
N MET A 138 -16.03 -8.92 -3.93
CA MET A 138 -15.78 -7.48 -3.79
C MET A 138 -14.31 -7.14 -4.07
N VAL A 139 -13.37 -7.93 -3.55
CA VAL A 139 -11.94 -7.79 -3.85
C VAL A 139 -11.68 -7.87 -5.36
N ALA A 140 -12.22 -8.90 -6.05
CA ALA A 140 -12.04 -9.06 -7.49
C ALA A 140 -12.59 -7.86 -8.29
N THR A 141 -13.71 -7.31 -7.83
CA THR A 141 -14.33 -6.14 -8.46
C THR A 141 -13.46 -4.90 -8.28
N ALA A 142 -12.98 -4.63 -7.07
CA ALA A 142 -12.10 -3.49 -6.78
C ALA A 142 -10.74 -3.61 -7.50
N GLU A 143 -10.14 -4.82 -7.54
CA GLU A 143 -8.94 -5.09 -8.32
C GLU A 143 -9.11 -4.73 -9.81
N ALA A 144 -10.24 -5.13 -10.40
CA ALA A 144 -10.53 -4.84 -11.79
C ALA A 144 -10.82 -3.34 -12.02
N GLN A 145 -11.51 -2.69 -11.09
CA GLN A 145 -11.91 -1.29 -11.20
C GLN A 145 -10.71 -0.33 -11.05
N TYR A 146 -9.85 -0.58 -10.08
CA TYR A 146 -8.72 0.29 -9.75
C TYR A 146 -7.40 -0.15 -10.37
N GLY A 147 -7.34 -1.32 -11.00
CA GLY A 147 -6.07 -1.91 -11.46
C GLY A 147 -5.12 -2.16 -10.30
N SER A 148 -5.66 -2.61 -9.15
CA SER A 148 -4.88 -2.78 -7.92
C SER A 148 -3.87 -3.92 -8.05
N ASP A 149 -2.77 -3.79 -7.31
CA ASP A 149 -1.75 -4.83 -7.20
C ASP A 149 -2.28 -6.04 -6.41
N ARG A 150 -2.48 -7.15 -7.11
CA ARG A 150 -2.98 -8.40 -6.52
C ARG A 150 -2.06 -9.01 -5.46
N GLY A 151 -0.79 -8.65 -5.45
CA GLY A 151 0.17 -9.04 -4.42
C GLY A 151 0.11 -8.17 -3.16
N ARG A 152 -0.69 -7.09 -3.18
CA ARG A 152 -0.81 -6.13 -2.07
C ARG A 152 -2.27 -5.89 -1.69
N VAL A 153 -3.00 -6.97 -1.44
CA VAL A 153 -4.37 -6.95 -0.92
C VAL A 153 -4.33 -7.33 0.55
N TYR A 154 -4.95 -6.52 1.38
CA TYR A 154 -4.94 -6.67 2.84
C TYR A 154 -6.37 -6.66 3.39
N VAL A 155 -6.57 -7.27 4.56
CA VAL A 155 -7.87 -7.29 5.23
C VAL A 155 -7.73 -6.97 6.71
N THR A 156 -8.66 -6.18 7.25
CA THR A 156 -8.72 -5.84 8.66
C THR A 156 -10.15 -5.78 9.16
N GLY A 157 -10.37 -5.90 10.43
CA GLY A 157 -11.70 -5.75 11.00
C GLY A 157 -11.74 -5.80 12.50
N LEU A 158 -12.81 -5.19 13.05
CA LEU A 158 -13.08 -5.11 14.48
C LEU A 158 -14.05 -6.21 14.92
N SER A 159 -13.78 -6.89 16.04
CA SER A 159 -14.74 -7.78 16.72
C SER A 159 -15.22 -8.90 15.78
N ALA A 160 -16.50 -8.98 15.45
CA ALA A 160 -17.01 -9.92 14.45
C ALA A 160 -16.36 -9.72 13.08
N GLY A 161 -16.02 -8.48 12.69
CA GLY A 161 -15.20 -8.19 11.51
C GLY A 161 -13.77 -8.71 11.66
N GLY A 162 -13.21 -8.69 12.88
CA GLY A 162 -11.91 -9.29 13.19
C GLY A 162 -11.93 -10.82 13.10
N GLY A 163 -12.99 -11.47 13.58
CA GLY A 163 -13.20 -12.92 13.41
C GLY A 163 -13.28 -13.30 11.92
N MET A 164 -14.10 -12.57 11.15
CA MET A 164 -14.21 -12.76 9.69
C MET A 164 -12.87 -12.46 8.98
N THR A 165 -12.09 -11.48 9.47
CA THR A 165 -10.72 -11.22 8.96
C THR A 165 -9.83 -12.45 9.16
N ALA A 166 -9.84 -13.06 10.34
CA ALA A 166 -9.05 -14.26 10.62
C ALA A 166 -9.45 -15.43 9.70
N ASP A 167 -10.76 -15.64 9.48
CA ASP A 167 -11.27 -16.65 8.56
C ASP A 167 -10.86 -16.38 7.11
N LEU A 168 -11.00 -15.14 6.64
CA LEU A 168 -10.59 -14.75 5.28
C LEU A 168 -9.11 -14.97 5.02
N LEU A 169 -8.24 -14.72 6.00
CA LEU A 169 -6.80 -14.99 5.90
C LEU A 169 -6.50 -16.49 5.80
N ALA A 170 -7.29 -17.32 6.49
CA ALA A 170 -7.16 -18.77 6.44
C ALA A 170 -7.73 -19.36 5.14
N ASP A 171 -8.85 -18.82 4.68
CA ASP A 171 -9.58 -19.29 3.50
C ASP A 171 -8.94 -18.86 2.19
N TYR A 172 -8.39 -17.64 2.14
CA TYR A 172 -7.85 -17.01 0.94
C TYR A 172 -6.42 -16.49 1.13
N PRO A 173 -5.48 -17.35 1.60
CA PRO A 173 -4.07 -16.96 1.71
C PRO A 173 -3.42 -16.68 0.34
N ASP A 174 -4.08 -17.11 -0.75
CA ASP A 174 -3.73 -16.84 -2.14
C ASP A 174 -4.21 -15.46 -2.63
N VAL A 175 -4.98 -14.74 -1.84
CA VAL A 175 -5.54 -13.42 -2.16
C VAL A 175 -4.95 -12.35 -1.24
N PHE A 176 -4.92 -12.61 0.07
CA PHE A 176 -4.50 -11.63 1.06
C PHE A 176 -3.02 -11.78 1.39
N ALA A 177 -2.25 -10.71 1.16
CA ALA A 177 -0.84 -10.62 1.53
C ALA A 177 -0.66 -10.44 3.05
N GLY A 178 -1.67 -9.94 3.74
CA GLY A 178 -1.67 -9.79 5.18
C GLY A 178 -3.02 -9.31 5.72
N GLY A 179 -3.15 -9.36 7.05
CA GLY A 179 -4.33 -8.86 7.72
C GLY A 179 -4.08 -8.30 9.10
N ALA A 180 -5.11 -7.66 9.66
CA ALA A 180 -5.10 -7.17 11.04
C ALA A 180 -6.41 -7.55 11.74
N VAL A 181 -6.30 -8.26 12.85
CA VAL A 181 -7.41 -8.72 13.67
C VAL A 181 -7.49 -7.82 14.90
N ASP A 182 -8.49 -6.93 14.92
CA ASP A 182 -8.69 -5.96 15.98
C ASP A 182 -9.77 -6.48 16.95
N SER A 183 -9.42 -6.75 18.22
CA SER A 183 -10.31 -7.32 19.23
C SER A 183 -11.14 -8.49 18.69
N GLY A 184 -10.49 -9.37 17.91
CA GLY A 184 -11.15 -10.45 17.17
C GLY A 184 -10.81 -11.84 17.69
N ILE A 185 -11.21 -12.87 16.96
CA ILE A 185 -11.22 -14.27 17.35
C ILE A 185 -10.34 -15.07 16.36
N PRO A 186 -9.64 -16.13 16.82
CA PRO A 186 -8.87 -17.01 15.94
C PRO A 186 -9.71 -17.66 14.84
N ALA A 187 -9.10 -17.82 13.66
CA ALA A 187 -9.73 -18.45 12.52
C ALA A 187 -10.30 -19.83 12.86
N GLN A 188 -11.55 -20.06 12.42
CA GLN A 188 -12.26 -21.33 12.61
C GLN A 188 -12.32 -21.79 14.08
N CYS A 189 -12.30 -20.85 15.02
CA CYS A 189 -12.48 -21.18 16.42
C CYS A 189 -13.87 -21.78 16.66
N ALA A 190 -14.93 -21.12 16.17
CA ALA A 190 -16.31 -21.60 16.19
C ALA A 190 -16.78 -21.93 14.78
N THR A 191 -17.63 -22.93 14.64
CA THR A 191 -18.29 -23.31 13.38
C THR A 191 -19.82 -23.28 13.49
N THR A 192 -20.32 -22.88 14.66
CA THR A 192 -21.74 -22.70 14.96
C THR A 192 -21.94 -21.54 15.93
N LEU A 193 -23.09 -20.87 15.86
CA LEU A 193 -23.44 -19.79 16.78
C LEU A 193 -23.35 -20.17 18.26
N THR A 194 -23.71 -21.41 18.59
CA THR A 194 -23.65 -21.90 19.99
C THR A 194 -22.22 -22.01 20.53
N ALA A 195 -21.23 -22.22 19.66
CA ALA A 195 -19.81 -22.28 20.03
C ALA A 195 -19.16 -20.88 20.13
N ALA A 196 -19.76 -19.85 19.49
CA ALA A 196 -19.18 -18.52 19.41
C ALA A 196 -18.83 -17.91 20.76
N SER A 197 -19.73 -18.00 21.75
CA SER A 197 -19.52 -17.47 23.10
C SER A 197 -18.33 -18.13 23.81
N GLY A 198 -18.13 -19.43 23.60
CA GLY A 198 -16.97 -20.14 24.12
C GLY A 198 -15.65 -19.59 23.59
N CYS A 199 -15.57 -19.38 22.26
CA CYS A 199 -14.43 -18.78 21.61
C CYS A 199 -14.15 -17.34 22.08
N GLN A 200 -15.17 -16.52 22.19
CA GLN A 200 -15.03 -15.12 22.62
C GLN A 200 -14.49 -15.01 24.07
N ASN A 201 -14.95 -15.88 24.97
CA ASN A 201 -14.85 -15.63 26.41
C ASN A 201 -13.89 -16.59 27.14
N SER A 202 -13.41 -17.65 26.50
CA SER A 202 -12.66 -18.70 27.20
C SER A 202 -11.49 -19.23 26.39
N ASN A 203 -10.40 -19.56 27.08
CA ASN A 203 -9.29 -20.31 26.49
C ASN A 203 -9.79 -21.66 25.98
N GLN A 204 -9.53 -21.93 24.69
CA GLN A 204 -9.91 -23.19 24.05
C GLN A 204 -8.97 -24.35 24.42
N ASN A 205 -7.87 -24.05 25.12
CA ASN A 205 -6.85 -25.01 25.54
C ASN A 205 -6.27 -25.84 24.36
N LEU A 206 -6.21 -25.23 23.17
CA LEU A 206 -5.55 -25.84 22.01
C LEU A 206 -4.06 -25.48 22.00
N THR A 207 -3.25 -26.41 21.55
CA THR A 207 -1.83 -26.16 21.29
C THR A 207 -1.65 -25.27 20.06
N PRO A 208 -0.53 -24.54 19.90
CA PRO A 208 -0.25 -23.77 18.68
C PRO A 208 -0.42 -24.60 17.40
N ARG A 209 0.01 -25.87 17.41
CA ARG A 209 -0.16 -26.80 16.30
C ARG A 209 -1.63 -27.04 15.96
N GLN A 210 -2.47 -27.27 16.95
CA GLN A 210 -3.91 -27.48 16.75
C GLN A 210 -4.58 -26.21 16.21
N TRP A 211 -4.13 -25.04 16.67
CA TRP A 211 -4.57 -23.75 16.13
C TRP A 211 -4.15 -23.57 14.68
N GLY A 212 -2.88 -23.78 14.34
CA GLY A 212 -2.38 -23.65 12.96
C GLY A 212 -3.00 -24.68 12.01
N ASP A 213 -3.34 -25.90 12.49
CA ASP A 213 -4.02 -26.90 11.67
C ASP A 213 -5.44 -26.44 11.26
N LYS A 214 -6.15 -25.65 12.06
CA LYS A 214 -7.43 -25.03 11.64
C LYS A 214 -7.24 -24.15 10.41
N VAL A 215 -6.22 -23.30 10.37
CA VAL A 215 -5.89 -22.45 9.22
C VAL A 215 -5.50 -23.30 8.00
N ARG A 216 -4.60 -24.25 8.16
CA ARG A 216 -4.17 -25.12 7.06
C ARG A 216 -5.32 -25.94 6.45
N ASN A 217 -6.30 -26.32 7.27
CA ASN A 217 -7.48 -27.06 6.84
C ASN A 217 -8.54 -26.19 6.15
N SER A 218 -8.48 -24.86 6.26
CA SER A 218 -9.38 -23.93 5.55
C SER A 218 -9.08 -23.91 4.03
N TYR A 219 -7.80 -24.09 3.66
CA TYR A 219 -7.40 -24.24 2.26
C TYR A 219 -6.38 -25.40 2.11
N PRO A 220 -6.84 -26.64 2.08
CA PRO A 220 -5.97 -27.82 2.00
C PRO A 220 -5.08 -27.79 0.76
N GLY A 221 -3.79 -28.04 0.95
CA GLY A 221 -2.81 -28.09 -0.13
C GLY A 221 -2.25 -26.73 -0.53
N TYR A 222 -2.59 -25.63 0.16
CA TYR A 222 -1.93 -24.36 -0.07
C TYR A 222 -0.43 -24.47 0.26
N SER A 223 0.41 -24.07 -0.68
CA SER A 223 1.88 -24.14 -0.57
C SER A 223 2.57 -22.79 -0.84
N GLY A 224 1.78 -21.71 -0.98
CA GLY A 224 2.29 -20.36 -1.13
C GLY A 224 2.76 -19.75 0.20
N THR A 225 3.13 -18.48 0.15
CA THR A 225 3.48 -17.71 1.34
C THR A 225 2.23 -17.36 2.13
N TRP A 226 2.24 -17.65 3.43
CA TRP A 226 1.14 -17.30 4.32
C TRP A 226 1.04 -15.79 4.53
N PRO A 227 -0.19 -15.25 4.78
CA PRO A 227 -0.38 -13.83 5.10
C PRO A 227 0.36 -13.41 6.36
N ARG A 228 0.81 -12.16 6.40
CA ARG A 228 1.35 -11.54 7.62
C ARG A 228 0.22 -11.01 8.46
N VAL A 229 0.27 -11.21 9.79
CA VAL A 229 -0.86 -10.92 10.67
C VAL A 229 -0.48 -9.99 11.80
N ALA A 230 -1.18 -8.84 11.86
CA ALA A 230 -1.19 -7.96 13.04
C ALA A 230 -2.39 -8.33 13.93
N ILE A 231 -2.20 -8.34 15.23
CA ILE A 231 -3.20 -8.70 16.24
C ILE A 231 -3.26 -7.55 17.23
N TRP A 232 -4.44 -6.95 17.39
CA TRP A 232 -4.68 -5.84 18.30
C TRP A 232 -5.62 -6.27 19.40
N GLN A 233 -5.18 -6.20 20.68
CA GLN A 233 -5.97 -6.71 21.80
C GLN A 233 -5.85 -5.81 23.02
N GLY A 234 -7.01 -5.38 23.54
CA GLY A 234 -7.11 -4.68 24.82
C GLY A 234 -6.99 -5.64 26.00
N THR A 235 -6.19 -5.29 27.02
CA THR A 235 -6.00 -6.17 28.20
C THR A 235 -7.21 -6.20 29.14
N SER A 236 -8.15 -5.26 28.99
CA SER A 236 -9.39 -5.17 29.76
C SER A 236 -10.64 -5.48 28.92
N ASP A 237 -10.49 -6.12 27.77
CA ASP A 237 -11.60 -6.53 26.92
C ASP A 237 -12.37 -7.69 27.58
N THR A 238 -13.63 -7.46 27.88
CA THR A 238 -14.54 -8.45 28.47
C THR A 238 -15.55 -9.02 27.48
N THR A 239 -15.55 -8.54 26.23
CA THR A 239 -16.41 -9.03 25.15
C THR A 239 -15.72 -10.09 24.31
N VAL A 240 -14.48 -9.80 23.90
CA VAL A 240 -13.57 -10.75 23.28
C VAL A 240 -12.33 -10.77 24.17
N THR A 241 -12.27 -11.75 25.06
CA THR A 241 -11.30 -11.77 26.16
C THR A 241 -9.85 -11.79 25.65
N PRO A 242 -8.89 -11.24 26.40
CA PRO A 242 -7.49 -11.09 25.97
C PRO A 242 -6.80 -12.40 25.59
N VAL A 243 -7.33 -13.54 26.00
CA VAL A 243 -6.81 -14.85 25.58
C VAL A 243 -6.85 -15.04 24.07
N ASN A 244 -7.83 -14.44 23.38
CA ASN A 244 -7.94 -14.51 21.91
C ASN A 244 -6.71 -13.92 21.22
N GLY A 245 -6.14 -12.83 21.74
CA GLY A 245 -4.89 -12.28 21.21
C GLY A 245 -3.71 -13.26 21.30
N THR A 246 -3.64 -14.04 22.40
CA THR A 246 -2.63 -15.09 22.58
C THR A 246 -2.89 -16.26 21.62
N GLU A 247 -4.13 -16.72 21.52
CA GLU A 247 -4.51 -17.83 20.63
C GLU A 247 -4.32 -17.47 19.15
N LEU A 248 -4.60 -16.23 18.74
CA LEU A 248 -4.28 -15.72 17.40
C LEU A 248 -2.77 -15.72 17.14
N ARG A 249 -1.96 -15.25 18.12
CA ARG A 249 -0.51 -15.31 18.03
C ARG A 249 -0.04 -16.77 17.87
N ASP A 250 -0.54 -17.69 18.68
CA ASP A 250 -0.19 -19.10 18.62
C ASP A 250 -0.59 -19.73 17.29
N GLN A 251 -1.78 -19.40 16.79
CA GLN A 251 -2.29 -19.85 15.50
C GLN A 251 -1.37 -19.45 14.35
N TRP A 252 -1.06 -18.17 14.23
CA TRP A 252 -0.32 -17.65 13.10
C TRP A 252 1.20 -17.89 13.20
N THR A 253 1.78 -17.95 14.39
CA THR A 253 3.19 -18.37 14.54
C THR A 253 3.39 -19.84 14.17
N ASP A 254 2.45 -20.73 14.49
CA ASP A 254 2.52 -22.13 14.05
C ASP A 254 2.30 -22.26 12.54
N VAL A 255 1.42 -21.47 11.94
CA VAL A 255 1.22 -21.43 10.47
C VAL A 255 2.51 -21.04 9.76
N TRP A 256 3.23 -20.06 10.27
CA TRP A 256 4.53 -19.62 9.75
C TRP A 256 5.70 -20.56 10.12
N GLY A 257 5.47 -21.54 10.97
CA GLY A 257 6.53 -22.45 11.44
C GLY A 257 7.57 -21.79 12.33
N ILE A 258 7.19 -20.72 13.04
CA ILE A 258 8.03 -19.95 13.97
C ILE A 258 7.60 -20.15 15.42
N GLY A 259 8.50 -19.81 16.36
CA GLY A 259 8.22 -19.98 17.79
C GLY A 259 7.28 -18.91 18.35
N GLN A 260 6.69 -19.19 19.53
CA GLN A 260 5.82 -18.27 20.27
C GLN A 260 6.59 -17.27 21.14
N THR A 261 7.93 -17.28 21.09
CA THR A 261 8.77 -16.27 21.76
C THR A 261 8.99 -15.11 20.79
N ALA A 262 8.66 -13.89 21.24
CA ALA A 262 8.84 -12.71 20.41
C ALA A 262 10.33 -12.49 20.06
N SER A 263 10.60 -12.17 18.82
CA SER A 263 11.93 -11.77 18.32
C SER A 263 12.34 -10.41 18.88
N SER A 264 11.37 -9.52 19.06
CA SER A 264 11.55 -8.21 19.69
C SER A 264 10.27 -7.76 20.38
N THR A 265 10.43 -6.90 21.36
CA THR A 265 9.32 -6.27 22.10
C THR A 265 9.66 -4.82 22.34
N GLN A 266 8.70 -3.91 22.10
CA GLN A 266 8.85 -2.49 22.36
C GLN A 266 7.57 -1.88 22.94
N SER A 267 7.75 -0.76 23.66
CA SER A 267 6.64 0.07 24.12
C SER A 267 6.30 1.11 23.07
N LEU A 268 5.02 1.24 22.75
CA LEU A 268 4.44 2.25 21.87
C LEU A 268 3.55 3.20 22.69
N PRO A 269 3.11 4.34 22.10
CA PRO A 269 2.12 5.23 22.72
C PRO A 269 0.84 4.51 23.16
N GLY A 270 0.04 5.18 24.00
CA GLY A 270 -1.25 4.66 24.47
C GLY A 270 -1.16 3.44 25.38
N GLY A 271 -0.01 3.20 26.03
CA GLY A 271 0.20 2.03 26.90
C GLY A 271 0.25 0.71 26.12
N THR A 272 0.65 0.76 24.85
CA THR A 272 0.72 -0.39 23.96
C THR A 272 2.08 -1.07 24.04
N THR A 273 2.07 -2.40 24.11
CA THR A 273 3.25 -3.24 23.91
C THR A 273 3.14 -3.94 22.57
N GLU A 274 4.11 -3.72 21.69
CA GLU A 274 4.26 -4.48 20.45
C GLU A 274 5.22 -5.63 20.67
N SER A 275 4.85 -6.82 20.22
CA SER A 275 5.70 -8.01 20.19
C SER A 275 5.74 -8.54 18.77
N LEU A 276 6.93 -8.60 18.17
CA LEU A 276 7.14 -9.07 16.80
C LEU A 276 7.67 -10.52 16.82
N TYR A 277 7.22 -11.30 15.86
CA TYR A 277 7.61 -12.69 15.64
C TYR A 277 8.08 -12.81 14.20
N ASP A 278 9.40 -12.95 14.03
CA ASP A 278 10.05 -12.88 12.73
C ASP A 278 10.06 -14.26 12.04
N ASP A 279 9.97 -14.23 10.71
CA ASP A 279 10.20 -15.38 9.85
C ASP A 279 11.68 -15.78 9.81
N GLY A 280 12.00 -16.87 9.10
CA GLY A 280 13.37 -17.34 8.96
C GLY A 280 14.33 -16.37 8.26
N ALA A 281 13.82 -15.28 7.68
CA ALA A 281 14.60 -14.21 7.05
C ALA A 281 14.72 -12.96 7.94
N GLY A 282 14.22 -13.00 9.18
CA GLY A 282 14.25 -11.87 10.10
C GLY A 282 13.23 -10.77 9.79
N ARG A 283 12.10 -11.12 9.13
CA ARG A 283 11.03 -10.18 8.84
C ARG A 283 9.82 -10.51 9.72
N PRO A 284 9.19 -9.54 10.38
CA PRO A 284 8.02 -9.80 11.19
C PRO A 284 6.87 -10.42 10.39
N ALA A 285 6.55 -11.67 10.70
CA ALA A 285 5.44 -12.42 10.12
C ALA A 285 4.16 -12.23 10.93
N VAL A 286 4.30 -12.14 12.26
CA VAL A 286 3.20 -11.89 13.18
C VAL A 286 3.58 -10.73 14.10
N ALA A 287 2.64 -9.84 14.38
CA ALA A 287 2.77 -8.76 15.36
C ALA A 287 1.60 -8.82 16.36
N LEU A 288 1.88 -8.81 17.65
CA LEU A 288 0.86 -8.70 18.70
C LEU A 288 1.00 -7.35 19.40
N PHE A 289 -0.03 -6.54 19.31
CA PHE A 289 -0.18 -5.26 19.98
C PHE A 289 -1.13 -5.42 21.16
N SER A 290 -0.59 -5.40 22.37
CA SER A 290 -1.34 -5.50 23.63
C SER A 290 -1.51 -4.12 24.24
N ILE A 291 -2.75 -3.64 24.37
CA ILE A 291 -3.06 -2.28 24.85
C ILE A 291 -3.55 -2.33 26.28
N SER A 292 -2.75 -1.78 27.20
CA SER A 292 -3.04 -1.80 28.63
C SER A 292 -4.32 -1.02 28.97
N GLY A 293 -5.24 -1.67 29.68
CA GLY A 293 -6.49 -1.07 30.13
C GLY A 293 -7.55 -0.85 29.04
N MET A 294 -7.26 -1.09 27.76
CA MET A 294 -8.25 -0.96 26.71
C MET A 294 -9.32 -2.04 26.82
N THR A 295 -10.56 -1.62 26.73
CA THR A 295 -11.77 -2.48 26.66
C THR A 295 -12.02 -2.92 25.22
N HIS A 296 -13.21 -3.50 24.94
CA HIS A 296 -13.58 -3.96 23.61
C HIS A 296 -13.72 -2.80 22.60
N GLY A 297 -12.93 -2.82 21.53
CA GLY A 297 -13.00 -1.77 20.48
C GLY A 297 -11.80 -1.73 19.58
N LEU A 298 -11.85 -0.81 18.60
CA LEU A 298 -10.75 -0.43 17.73
C LEU A 298 -9.95 0.70 18.40
N ALA A 299 -8.64 0.54 18.48
CA ALA A 299 -7.78 1.59 18.98
C ALA A 299 -7.60 2.68 17.92
N VAL A 300 -7.99 3.91 18.23
CA VAL A 300 -7.82 5.11 17.43
C VAL A 300 -7.04 6.15 18.24
N HIS A 301 -6.54 7.18 17.60
CA HIS A 301 -5.93 8.33 18.28
C HIS A 301 -6.19 9.59 17.47
N PRO A 302 -7.32 10.29 17.71
CA PRO A 302 -7.71 11.45 16.92
C PRO A 302 -6.70 12.58 16.97
N GLY A 303 -6.49 13.24 15.84
CA GLY A 303 -5.59 14.39 15.70
C GLY A 303 -4.99 14.52 14.30
N SER A 304 -4.10 15.51 14.16
CA SER A 304 -3.45 15.86 12.89
C SER A 304 -2.01 15.34 12.76
N GLY A 305 -1.46 14.70 13.81
CA GLY A 305 -0.12 14.11 13.78
C GLY A 305 -0.02 12.96 12.76
N ALA A 306 1.20 12.62 12.37
CA ALA A 306 1.43 11.58 11.37
C ALA A 306 0.91 10.20 11.81
N ASP A 307 1.03 9.89 13.10
CA ASP A 307 0.61 8.66 13.77
C ASP A 307 -0.77 8.76 14.44
N GLN A 308 -1.49 9.87 14.25
CA GLN A 308 -2.84 10.08 14.75
C GLN A 308 -3.88 9.78 13.69
N CYS A 309 -4.99 9.17 14.06
CA CYS A 309 -6.05 8.83 13.12
C CYS A 309 -7.41 8.57 13.77
N GLY A 310 -8.42 8.58 12.92
CA GLY A 310 -9.77 8.18 13.24
C GLY A 310 -10.52 9.19 14.12
N GLY A 311 -11.64 8.74 14.66
CA GLY A 311 -12.49 9.50 15.57
C GLY A 311 -13.01 8.61 16.67
N THR A 312 -13.16 9.14 17.88
CA THR A 312 -13.77 8.41 19.00
C THR A 312 -15.25 8.16 18.76
N GLY A 313 -15.75 7.04 19.29
CA GLY A 313 -17.15 6.65 19.16
C GLY A 313 -17.43 5.37 19.94
N ALA A 314 -18.63 4.81 19.77
CA ALA A 314 -18.92 3.50 20.32
C ALA A 314 -17.95 2.48 19.71
N TYR A 315 -17.14 1.84 20.56
CA TYR A 315 -16.09 0.88 20.16
C TYR A 315 -14.93 1.48 19.35
N TYR A 316 -14.73 2.82 19.34
CA TYR A 316 -13.54 3.49 18.82
C TYR A 316 -12.89 4.26 19.96
N LEU A 317 -11.79 3.71 20.46
CA LEU A 317 -11.21 4.07 21.77
C LEU A 317 -9.90 4.83 21.58
N ASP A 318 -9.77 5.98 22.26
CA ASP A 318 -8.57 6.83 22.18
C ASP A 318 -7.40 6.23 22.98
N TYR A 319 -6.53 5.52 22.28
CA TYR A 319 -5.29 4.96 22.80
C TYR A 319 -4.12 5.18 21.85
N ILE A 320 -4.15 4.51 20.70
CA ILE A 320 -3.12 4.53 19.66
C ILE A 320 -3.81 4.30 18.31
N CYS A 321 -3.32 4.90 17.24
CA CYS A 321 -3.89 4.67 15.91
C CYS A 321 -3.48 3.28 15.38
N SER A 322 -4.31 2.25 15.59
CA SER A 322 -4.03 0.89 15.11
C SER A 322 -3.84 0.84 13.59
N SER A 323 -4.64 1.60 12.84
CA SER A 323 -4.55 1.64 11.36
C SER A 323 -3.19 2.18 10.86
N TYR A 324 -2.56 3.14 11.58
CA TYR A 324 -1.23 3.64 11.25
C TYR A 324 -0.16 2.53 11.37
N TYR A 325 -0.08 1.90 12.54
CA TYR A 325 0.93 0.88 12.79
C TYR A 325 0.70 -0.38 11.95
N THR A 326 -0.55 -0.76 11.72
CA THR A 326 -0.93 -1.85 10.82
C THR A 326 -0.51 -1.56 9.38
N ALA A 327 -0.82 -0.38 8.86
CA ALA A 327 -0.42 0.02 7.51
C ALA A 327 1.10 0.05 7.34
N LYS A 328 1.83 0.49 8.35
CA LYS A 328 3.31 0.41 8.37
C LYS A 328 3.83 -1.02 8.44
N PHE A 329 3.21 -1.87 9.27
CA PHE A 329 3.52 -3.29 9.31
C PHE A 329 3.33 -3.95 7.93
N TRP A 330 2.37 -3.53 7.14
CA TRP A 330 2.18 -3.99 5.76
C TRP A 330 3.04 -3.27 4.72
N GLY A 331 3.61 -2.10 5.03
CA GLY A 331 4.39 -1.28 4.11
C GLY A 331 3.58 -0.43 3.17
N LEU A 332 2.40 -0.03 3.58
CA LEU A 332 1.55 0.85 2.78
C LEU A 332 2.05 2.31 2.74
N ASP A 333 2.93 2.70 3.67
CA ASP A 333 3.51 4.04 3.76
C ASP A 333 4.62 4.32 2.72
N GLY A 334 4.85 3.39 1.78
CA GLY A 334 5.95 3.47 0.81
C GLY A 334 7.32 3.26 1.44
N GLY A 335 7.36 3.12 2.78
CA GLY A 335 8.49 2.54 3.48
C GLY A 335 8.65 1.08 3.08
N ALA A 336 9.83 0.51 3.30
CA ALA A 336 9.98 -0.92 3.27
C ALA A 336 9.09 -1.48 4.40
N GLY A 337 7.85 -1.70 4.07
CA GLY A 337 6.93 -2.36 4.98
C GLY A 337 7.61 -3.62 5.42
N GLN A 338 7.67 -3.84 6.70
CA GLN A 338 8.27 -5.05 7.23
C GLN A 338 7.52 -6.26 6.64
N GLY A 339 7.84 -6.60 5.35
CA GLY A 339 7.47 -7.80 4.64
C GLY A 339 6.15 -7.83 3.85
N GLY A 340 6.06 -7.14 2.72
CA GLY A 340 5.29 -7.68 1.60
C GLY A 340 6.07 -8.84 0.96
N THR A 341 5.39 -9.88 0.51
CA THR A 341 6.00 -10.93 -0.33
C THR A 341 6.61 -10.24 -1.55
N GLY A 342 7.94 -10.15 -1.61
CA GLY A 342 8.66 -9.58 -2.74
C GLY A 342 9.45 -8.29 -2.49
N SER A 343 9.34 -7.60 -1.32
CA SER A 343 10.19 -6.45 -1.08
C SER A 343 11.64 -6.91 -0.91
N LEU A 344 12.48 -6.55 -1.88
CA LEU A 344 13.91 -6.84 -1.82
C LEU A 344 14.55 -6.13 -0.62
N PRO A 345 15.53 -6.76 0.06
CA PRO A 345 16.22 -6.12 1.16
C PRO A 345 16.94 -4.86 0.70
N ALA A 346 17.18 -3.96 1.65
CA ALA A 346 17.95 -2.76 1.39
C ALA A 346 19.35 -3.11 0.82
N PRO A 347 19.81 -2.44 -0.25
CA PRO A 347 21.17 -2.59 -0.69
C PRO A 347 22.15 -2.24 0.45
N SER A 348 23.07 -3.14 0.75
CA SER A 348 24.12 -2.92 1.74
C SER A 348 25.38 -2.34 1.10
N GLY A 349 26.25 -1.74 1.92
CA GLY A 349 27.54 -1.26 1.45
C GLY A 349 27.45 -0.07 0.48
N LEU A 350 26.37 0.73 0.52
CA LEU A 350 26.32 1.96 -0.26
C LEU A 350 27.48 2.88 0.15
N THR A 351 28.28 3.26 -0.83
CA THR A 351 29.45 4.12 -0.65
C THR A 351 29.57 5.11 -1.79
N VAL A 352 30.19 6.26 -1.51
CA VAL A 352 30.64 7.22 -2.51
C VAL A 352 32.01 6.76 -3.00
N THR A 353 32.13 6.42 -4.28
CA THR A 353 33.36 5.95 -4.90
C THR A 353 34.20 7.06 -5.53
N GLY A 354 33.60 8.24 -5.73
CA GLY A 354 34.29 9.43 -6.24
C GLY A 354 33.35 10.61 -6.38
N THR A 355 33.90 11.81 -6.33
CA THR A 355 33.17 13.06 -6.60
C THR A 355 33.99 13.93 -7.56
N THR A 356 33.31 14.72 -8.36
CA THR A 356 33.83 15.79 -9.22
C THR A 356 33.13 17.10 -8.86
N ASP A 357 33.47 18.20 -9.53
CA ASP A 357 32.81 19.49 -9.29
C ASP A 357 31.30 19.45 -9.57
N THR A 358 30.86 18.57 -10.44
CA THR A 358 29.45 18.49 -10.89
C THR A 358 28.88 17.09 -10.87
N GLY A 359 29.51 16.14 -10.16
CA GLY A 359 29.08 14.75 -10.14
C GLY A 359 29.48 13.98 -8.89
N ALA A 360 28.72 12.90 -8.62
CA ALA A 360 29.00 11.93 -7.57
C ALA A 360 28.81 10.51 -8.11
N SER A 361 29.78 9.63 -7.83
CA SER A 361 29.74 8.22 -8.19
C SER A 361 29.49 7.38 -6.95
N LEU A 362 28.54 6.44 -7.05
CA LEU A 362 28.06 5.57 -5.98
C LEU A 362 28.24 4.11 -6.35
N SER A 363 28.45 3.25 -5.37
CA SER A 363 28.36 1.80 -5.52
C SER A 363 27.78 1.14 -4.28
N TRP A 364 27.22 -0.06 -4.46
CA TRP A 364 26.62 -0.87 -3.40
C TRP A 364 26.74 -2.36 -3.68
N SER A 365 26.41 -3.19 -2.70
CA SER A 365 26.38 -4.65 -2.86
C SER A 365 25.13 -5.10 -3.63
N PRO A 366 25.23 -6.15 -4.47
CA PRO A 366 24.08 -6.67 -5.18
C PRO A 366 23.03 -7.26 -4.21
N VAL A 367 21.75 -7.07 -4.57
CA VAL A 367 20.62 -7.64 -3.85
C VAL A 367 20.08 -8.81 -4.66
N SER A 368 19.98 -9.98 -4.03
CA SER A 368 19.42 -11.17 -4.69
C SER A 368 17.96 -10.93 -5.08
N GLY A 369 17.61 -11.23 -6.34
CA GLY A 369 16.27 -10.99 -6.88
C GLY A 369 16.05 -9.59 -7.42
N ALA A 370 17.01 -8.66 -7.32
CA ALA A 370 16.89 -7.34 -7.92
C ALA A 370 17.01 -7.41 -9.45
N ALA A 371 16.02 -6.84 -10.14
CA ALA A 371 16.05 -6.60 -11.58
C ALA A 371 16.70 -5.23 -11.91
N SER A 372 16.57 -4.25 -10.99
CA SER A 372 17.17 -2.91 -11.12
C SER A 372 17.25 -2.23 -9.75
N TYR A 373 17.77 -1.01 -9.73
CA TYR A 373 17.90 -0.16 -8.54
C TYR A 373 17.39 1.25 -8.85
N VAL A 374 16.79 1.90 -7.86
CA VAL A 374 16.40 3.31 -7.89
C VAL A 374 17.30 4.08 -6.94
N VAL A 375 17.82 5.21 -7.40
CA VAL A 375 18.69 6.11 -6.63
C VAL A 375 17.91 7.36 -6.28
N TYR A 376 17.97 7.74 -5.01
CA TYR A 376 17.37 8.96 -4.47
C TYR A 376 18.46 9.91 -4.00
N ARG A 377 18.30 11.19 -4.32
CA ARG A 377 19.10 12.30 -3.82
C ARG A 377 18.21 13.23 -3.01
N ASP A 378 18.57 13.48 -1.77
CA ASP A 378 17.82 14.32 -0.84
C ASP A 378 16.32 13.94 -0.77
N GLY A 379 16.04 12.61 -0.76
CA GLY A 379 14.70 12.05 -0.74
C GLY A 379 13.95 12.04 -2.08
N THR A 380 14.51 12.66 -3.14
CA THR A 380 13.89 12.70 -4.47
C THR A 380 14.55 11.68 -5.41
N LYS A 381 13.75 10.91 -6.16
CA LYS A 381 14.26 9.99 -7.18
C LYS A 381 15.06 10.76 -8.24
N THR A 382 16.35 10.42 -8.39
CA THR A 382 17.22 11.04 -9.37
C THR A 382 17.53 10.12 -10.57
N GLY A 383 17.44 8.78 -10.38
CA GLY A 383 17.64 7.86 -11.49
C GLY A 383 17.37 6.40 -11.14
N SER A 384 17.56 5.54 -12.14
CA SER A 384 17.52 4.09 -11.99
C SER A 384 18.60 3.41 -12.83
N THR A 385 19.06 2.23 -12.40
CA THR A 385 20.12 1.46 -13.07
C THR A 385 19.90 -0.04 -12.86
N THR A 386 20.35 -0.87 -13.78
CA THR A 386 20.44 -2.34 -13.60
C THR A 386 21.80 -2.77 -13.02
N SER A 387 22.74 -1.84 -12.87
CA SER A 387 24.06 -2.07 -12.28
C SER A 387 24.04 -1.76 -10.78
N THR A 388 25.02 -2.27 -10.05
CA THR A 388 25.29 -1.93 -8.64
C THR A 388 26.14 -0.66 -8.46
N ALA A 389 26.13 0.21 -9.46
CA ALA A 389 26.80 1.50 -9.45
C ALA A 389 25.94 2.54 -10.18
N TYR A 390 26.09 3.80 -9.80
CA TYR A 390 25.37 4.93 -10.40
C TYR A 390 26.25 6.18 -10.33
N THR A 391 26.21 6.98 -11.39
CA THR A 391 26.85 8.31 -11.41
C THR A 391 25.79 9.37 -11.59
N ASP A 392 25.70 10.26 -10.62
CA ASP A 392 24.85 11.46 -10.66
C ASP A 392 25.65 12.63 -11.22
N THR A 393 25.06 13.42 -12.09
CA THR A 393 25.69 14.53 -12.80
C THR A 393 24.83 15.80 -12.74
N GLY A 394 25.41 16.94 -13.07
CA GLY A 394 24.68 18.22 -13.04
C GLY A 394 24.50 18.77 -11.62
N LEU A 395 25.37 18.34 -10.71
CA LEU A 395 25.40 18.82 -9.32
C LEU A 395 26.07 20.18 -9.22
N SER A 396 25.76 20.94 -8.16
CA SER A 396 26.45 22.18 -7.82
C SER A 396 27.81 21.85 -7.18
N SER A 397 28.84 22.65 -7.51
CA SER A 397 30.17 22.54 -6.95
C SER A 397 30.19 22.81 -5.44
N GLY A 398 31.03 22.13 -4.68
CA GLY A 398 31.23 22.33 -3.24
C GLY A 398 29.96 22.04 -2.40
N THR A 399 29.03 21.24 -2.92
CA THR A 399 27.71 21.00 -2.29
C THR A 399 27.60 19.57 -1.79
N ALA A 400 27.03 19.39 -0.59
CA ALA A 400 26.74 18.08 -0.01
C ALA A 400 25.35 17.60 -0.42
N TYR A 401 25.24 16.31 -0.83
CA TYR A 401 24.02 15.63 -1.22
C TYR A 401 23.90 14.30 -0.47
N HIS A 402 22.68 13.95 -0.04
CA HIS A 402 22.41 12.69 0.65
C HIS A 402 21.79 11.69 -0.31
N TYR A 403 22.40 10.52 -0.43
CA TYR A 403 21.97 9.46 -1.33
C TYR A 403 21.47 8.25 -0.58
N THR A 404 20.37 7.68 -1.06
CA THR A 404 19.90 6.33 -0.72
C THR A 404 19.59 5.55 -1.99
N VAL A 405 19.67 4.22 -1.91
CA VAL A 405 19.39 3.31 -3.02
C VAL A 405 18.43 2.24 -2.57
N ALA A 406 17.43 1.90 -3.41
CA ALA A 406 16.52 0.79 -3.20
C ALA A 406 16.59 -0.19 -4.38
N ALA A 407 16.52 -1.49 -4.09
CA ALA A 407 16.43 -2.52 -5.12
C ALA A 407 14.99 -2.60 -5.68
N VAL A 408 14.85 -2.95 -6.95
CA VAL A 408 13.56 -3.13 -7.64
C VAL A 408 13.51 -4.53 -8.20
N ASP A 409 12.44 -5.26 -7.95
CA ASP A 409 12.24 -6.62 -8.45
C ASP A 409 11.77 -6.66 -9.92
N SER A 410 11.59 -7.85 -10.45
CA SER A 410 11.14 -8.05 -11.84
C SER A 410 9.69 -7.59 -12.10
N SER A 411 8.89 -7.37 -11.06
CA SER A 411 7.53 -6.82 -11.16
C SER A 411 7.50 -5.30 -11.13
N GLY A 412 8.66 -4.65 -10.81
CA GLY A 412 8.77 -3.21 -10.63
C GLY A 412 8.52 -2.76 -9.19
N ALA A 413 8.33 -3.67 -8.24
CA ALA A 413 8.18 -3.32 -6.84
C ALA A 413 9.52 -2.87 -6.24
N VAL A 414 9.51 -1.72 -5.56
CA VAL A 414 10.68 -1.09 -4.95
C VAL A 414 10.88 -1.63 -3.54
N GLY A 415 12.07 -2.15 -3.27
CA GLY A 415 12.48 -2.67 -1.98
C GLY A 415 12.85 -1.60 -0.94
N ALA A 416 13.43 -2.07 0.18
CA ALA A 416 13.91 -1.20 1.24
C ALA A 416 15.04 -0.27 0.76
N SER A 417 15.05 0.98 1.23
CA SER A 417 16.13 1.93 0.99
C SER A 417 17.33 1.64 1.89
N SER A 418 18.54 1.77 1.33
CA SER A 418 19.79 1.68 2.07
C SER A 418 19.90 2.75 3.17
N ALA A 419 20.84 2.55 4.11
CA ALA A 419 21.33 3.65 4.93
C ALA A 419 21.86 4.79 4.03
N PRO A 420 21.65 6.08 4.41
CA PRO A 420 22.08 7.19 3.61
C PRO A 420 23.62 7.36 3.62
N VAL A 421 24.19 7.83 2.50
CA VAL A 421 25.56 8.31 2.44
C VAL A 421 25.59 9.76 1.96
N THR A 422 26.58 10.52 2.39
CA THR A 422 26.78 11.90 1.95
C THR A 422 27.91 11.97 0.93
N ALA A 423 27.62 12.52 -0.25
CA ALA A 423 28.63 12.89 -1.25
C ALA A 423 28.77 14.42 -1.29
N THR A 424 29.97 14.93 -1.10
CA THR A 424 30.26 16.35 -1.30
C THR A 424 31.03 16.51 -2.59
N THR A 425 30.49 17.27 -3.54
CA THR A 425 31.16 17.58 -4.80
C THR A 425 32.46 18.35 -4.56
N THR A 426 33.45 18.16 -5.43
CA THR A 426 34.71 18.90 -5.36
C THR A 426 34.51 20.36 -5.82
N GLY A 427 35.48 21.20 -5.57
CA GLY A 427 35.44 22.64 -5.89
C GLY A 427 34.85 23.48 -4.76
N SER A 428 34.95 24.77 -4.87
CA SER A 428 34.35 25.74 -3.94
C SER A 428 32.87 25.94 -4.28
N ALA A 429 32.04 26.12 -3.27
CA ALA A 429 30.68 26.59 -3.50
C ALA A 429 30.71 27.87 -4.35
N PRO A 430 29.73 28.05 -5.26
CA PRO A 430 29.68 29.27 -6.08
C PRO A 430 29.73 30.52 -5.19
N GLN A 431 30.67 31.39 -5.51
CA GLN A 431 30.80 32.68 -4.78
C GLN A 431 29.75 33.66 -5.31
N CYS A 432 29.10 34.34 -4.40
CA CYS A 432 28.06 35.33 -4.73
C CYS A 432 28.45 36.72 -4.19
N TYR A 433 28.30 37.71 -5.05
CA TYR A 433 28.74 39.07 -4.80
C TYR A 433 27.55 40.04 -5.02
N THR A 434 26.96 40.53 -3.94
CA THR A 434 25.89 41.56 -4.01
C THR A 434 26.52 42.91 -3.84
N ASP A 435 26.45 43.74 -4.88
CA ASP A 435 27.01 45.10 -4.85
C ASP A 435 26.35 45.99 -5.93
N ASN A 436 26.54 47.29 -5.85
CA ASN A 436 26.06 48.18 -6.91
C ASN A 436 26.92 48.07 -8.18
N ASN A 437 26.36 48.48 -9.32
CA ASN A 437 26.98 48.35 -10.62
C ASN A 437 28.36 49.00 -10.74
N TYR A 438 28.56 50.13 -10.06
CA TYR A 438 29.88 50.77 -10.03
C TYR A 438 30.90 49.86 -9.34
N ASN A 439 30.60 49.36 -8.16
CA ASN A 439 31.51 48.49 -7.39
C ASN A 439 31.73 47.11 -8.07
N GLN A 440 30.71 46.53 -8.73
CA GLN A 440 30.90 45.27 -9.50
C GLN A 440 31.95 45.44 -10.59
N VAL A 441 31.94 46.60 -11.30
CA VAL A 441 32.97 46.90 -12.32
C VAL A 441 34.34 47.15 -11.69
N GLN A 442 34.41 47.90 -10.58
CA GLN A 442 35.70 48.13 -9.90
C GLN A 442 36.33 46.82 -9.37
N ALA A 443 35.50 45.86 -9.03
CA ALA A 443 35.94 44.54 -8.55
C ALA A 443 36.25 43.53 -9.69
N GLY A 444 36.12 43.92 -10.97
CA GLY A 444 36.38 43.06 -12.12
C GLY A 444 35.36 41.92 -12.29
N ARG A 445 34.14 42.11 -11.80
CA ARG A 445 33.02 41.13 -11.96
C ARG A 445 32.02 41.54 -13.04
N ALA A 446 32.19 42.73 -13.55
CA ALA A 446 31.37 43.31 -14.61
C ALA A 446 32.21 44.34 -15.41
N HIS A 447 31.77 44.68 -16.60
CA HIS A 447 32.37 45.73 -17.42
C HIS A 447 31.35 46.80 -17.80
N GLN A 448 31.83 47.99 -18.14
CA GLN A 448 31.01 49.11 -18.57
C GLN A 448 31.14 49.28 -20.08
N SER A 449 30.02 49.46 -20.77
CA SER A 449 29.96 49.83 -22.18
C SER A 449 28.78 50.76 -22.47
N GLY A 450 29.02 51.87 -23.13
CA GLY A 450 27.97 52.86 -23.52
C GLY A 450 27.16 53.44 -22.37
N GLY A 451 27.71 53.51 -21.14
CA GLY A 451 26.99 53.98 -19.93
C GLY A 451 26.22 52.91 -19.20
N TYR A 452 26.26 51.64 -19.65
CA TYR A 452 25.59 50.50 -19.04
C TYR A 452 26.64 49.49 -18.53
N THR A 453 26.19 48.66 -17.57
CA THR A 453 26.98 47.59 -16.94
C THR A 453 26.54 46.21 -17.42
N TYR A 454 27.51 45.34 -17.62
CA TYR A 454 27.27 43.93 -18.07
C TYR A 454 28.14 42.99 -17.22
N ALA A 455 27.55 41.88 -16.79
CA ALA A 455 28.31 40.84 -16.04
C ALA A 455 29.39 40.21 -16.91
N ASP A 456 30.63 40.11 -16.36
CA ASP A 456 31.75 39.54 -17.09
C ASP A 456 31.57 38.04 -17.36
N GLY A 457 31.89 37.60 -18.56
CA GLY A 457 31.65 36.24 -19.04
C GLY A 457 30.27 36.03 -19.65
N SER A 458 29.21 36.20 -18.91
CA SER A 458 27.83 36.00 -19.43
C SER A 458 27.31 37.14 -20.30
N ASN A 459 27.89 38.32 -20.17
CA ASN A 459 27.48 39.56 -20.85
C ASN A 459 26.01 39.96 -20.57
N GLN A 460 25.42 39.53 -19.42
CA GLN A 460 24.08 39.87 -19.02
C GLN A 460 24.00 41.35 -18.63
N ALA A 461 22.99 42.03 -19.14
CA ALA A 461 22.79 43.48 -18.86
C ALA A 461 22.37 43.72 -17.41
N MET A 462 23.04 44.60 -16.70
CA MET A 462 22.83 44.96 -15.32
C MET A 462 22.23 46.39 -15.16
N GLY A 463 21.95 47.07 -16.24
CA GLY A 463 21.42 48.45 -16.22
C GLY A 463 22.53 49.52 -16.23
N LEU A 464 22.19 50.73 -15.75
CA LEU A 464 23.09 51.87 -15.81
C LEU A 464 24.29 51.69 -14.90
N TYR A 465 25.45 52.18 -15.37
CA TYR A 465 26.70 52.24 -14.58
C TYR A 465 26.57 53.32 -13.50
N ASN A 466 26.17 52.99 -12.30
CA ASN A 466 25.99 53.89 -11.17
C ASN A 466 26.02 53.11 -9.82
N VAL A 467 25.93 53.87 -8.73
CA VAL A 467 25.88 53.35 -7.35
C VAL A 467 24.49 53.06 -6.83
N ALA A 468 23.43 53.31 -7.61
CA ALA A 468 22.03 53.17 -7.17
C ALA A 468 21.42 51.83 -7.55
N ILE A 469 21.95 51.16 -8.57
CA ILE A 469 21.47 49.86 -9.05
C ILE A 469 22.38 48.77 -8.47
N THR A 470 21.80 47.85 -7.73
CA THR A 470 22.47 46.74 -7.08
C THR A 470 22.04 45.41 -7.69
N HIS A 471 23.01 44.54 -7.95
CA HIS A 471 22.79 43.18 -8.43
C HIS A 471 23.62 42.17 -7.64
N THR A 472 23.12 40.96 -7.55
CA THR A 472 23.87 39.82 -7.08
C THR A 472 24.46 39.09 -8.30
N LEU A 473 25.78 38.96 -8.35
CA LEU A 473 26.49 38.16 -9.34
C LEU A 473 26.99 36.87 -8.73
N LYS A 474 26.72 35.74 -9.40
CA LYS A 474 27.21 34.40 -9.08
C LYS A 474 28.38 34.06 -9.99
N GLU A 475 29.55 33.77 -9.41
CA GLU A 475 30.67 33.21 -10.13
C GLU A 475 30.44 31.72 -10.37
N THR A 476 30.26 31.29 -11.62
CA THR A 476 30.00 29.88 -12.02
C THR A 476 31.25 29.17 -12.48
N SER A 477 32.28 29.92 -12.85
CA SER A 477 33.66 29.47 -13.06
C SER A 477 34.59 30.68 -12.91
N PRO A 478 35.90 30.51 -12.70
CA PRO A 478 36.83 31.62 -12.48
C PRO A 478 36.67 32.74 -13.52
N GLY A 479 36.25 33.93 -13.06
CA GLY A 479 36.03 35.10 -13.90
C GLY A 479 34.76 35.09 -14.77
N TYR A 480 33.88 34.11 -14.61
CA TYR A 480 32.62 34.04 -15.35
C TYR A 480 31.45 34.26 -14.41
N PHE A 481 30.75 35.39 -14.55
CA PHE A 481 29.68 35.85 -13.67
C PHE A 481 28.32 35.85 -14.39
N VAL A 482 27.29 35.43 -13.67
CA VAL A 482 25.89 35.48 -14.12
C VAL A 482 25.03 36.23 -13.10
N LEU A 483 23.95 36.90 -13.56
CA LEU A 483 22.97 37.54 -12.67
C LEU A 483 22.24 36.46 -11.83
N ALA A 484 22.15 36.70 -10.51
CA ALA A 484 21.55 35.80 -9.53
C ALA A 484 20.66 36.55 -8.53
N ASP A 485 19.96 37.58 -8.96
CA ASP A 485 19.12 38.45 -8.10
C ASP A 485 17.94 37.68 -7.49
N SER A 486 17.51 36.56 -8.06
CA SER A 486 16.46 35.69 -7.54
C SER A 486 16.94 34.65 -6.51
N GLY A 487 18.23 34.65 -6.24
CA GLY A 487 18.84 33.71 -5.28
C GLY A 487 20.19 33.16 -5.79
N CYS A 488 21.12 33.01 -4.92
CA CYS A 488 22.45 32.47 -5.14
C CYS A 488 22.57 31.08 -4.48
#